data_c5aaedb684aa0ac2f0a734ae88b6cc49
#
_entry.id   c5aaedb684aa0ac2f0a734ae88b6cc49
#
_cell.length_a   1.000
_cell.length_b   1.000
_cell.length_c   1.000
_cell.angle_alpha   90.00
_cell.angle_beta   90.00
_cell.angle_gamma   90.00
#
_symmetry.space_group_name_H-M   'P 1'
#
loop_
_entity.id
_entity.type
_entity.pdbx_description
1 polymer ?
#
loop_
_entity_poly.entity_id
_entity_poly.type
_entity_poly.pdbx_seq_one_letter_code
_entity_poly.pdbx_strand_id
1 'polypeptide(L)'
;MTQKDMATLFGVSLSSISRHLKNIFESNELNESVVIAEIAITTQHGALANKTQSSTVKLYNLDAINAVGYRVNSKEATQFRIWATKVLREYIVKGFALNDDMLKNGTPFGQNYFKELLRRVQSIRASERQIYQQITDIFAECSIDYDVQDPFTRQFYAMVQNKFHYAITGKTAAEIIYDTADRDKPHMGLQTWKDSPHGRIHKSDVTIAKNYLTADEIRKLERTVSSFFDYIEGIIERKHAFTMKAFAESVDKFLSFNEYEVLTNKGHISKLQADKKAVTEYKEFNRTQKVFSDFDRLIQKQNK
;
A
#
# COMPACT_ATOMS: atom_id res chain seq x y z
N MET A 1 -19.59 15.92 15.02
CA MET A 1 -20.64 16.96 14.83
C MET A 1 -21.73 16.75 15.85
N THR A 2 -22.45 17.83 16.24
CA THR A 2 -23.66 17.73 17.04
C THR A 2 -24.90 17.37 16.18
N GLN A 3 -26.00 16.99 16.80
CA GLN A 3 -27.28 16.81 16.05
C GLN A 3 -27.75 18.12 15.39
N LYS A 4 -27.47 19.27 16.00
CA LYS A 4 -27.79 20.59 15.45
C LYS A 4 -26.99 20.88 14.18
N ASP A 5 -25.70 20.53 14.18
CA ASP A 5 -24.86 20.70 13.01
C ASP A 5 -25.30 19.78 11.85
N MET A 6 -25.69 18.53 12.17
CA MET A 6 -26.26 17.61 11.18
C MET A 6 -27.60 18.11 10.61
N ALA A 7 -28.47 18.70 11.45
CA ALA A 7 -29.72 19.31 11.01
C ALA A 7 -29.47 20.46 10.01
N THR A 8 -28.48 21.29 10.29
CA THR A 8 -28.03 22.37 9.37
C THR A 8 -27.41 21.79 8.10
N LEU A 9 -26.52 20.80 8.21
CA LEU A 9 -25.86 20.16 7.08
C LEU A 9 -26.83 19.53 6.09
N PHE A 10 -27.85 18.85 6.60
CA PHE A 10 -28.83 18.12 5.78
C PHE A 10 -30.12 18.90 5.52
N GLY A 11 -30.22 20.15 5.97
CA GLY A 11 -31.38 21.02 5.73
C GLY A 11 -32.69 20.49 6.31
N VAL A 12 -32.65 19.86 7.50
CA VAL A 12 -33.83 19.25 8.15
C VAL A 12 -33.94 19.68 9.62
N SER A 13 -35.09 19.38 10.26
CA SER A 13 -35.29 19.70 11.67
C SER A 13 -34.44 18.79 12.60
N LEU A 14 -34.10 19.32 13.77
CA LEU A 14 -33.40 18.57 14.82
C LEU A 14 -34.17 17.28 15.21
N SER A 15 -35.51 17.35 15.27
CA SER A 15 -36.33 16.20 15.57
C SER A 15 -36.25 15.10 14.50
N SER A 16 -36.07 15.46 13.23
CA SER A 16 -35.83 14.51 12.15
C SER A 16 -34.49 13.76 12.35
N ILE A 17 -33.40 14.49 12.65
CA ILE A 17 -32.09 13.90 12.95
C ILE A 17 -32.17 12.95 14.15
N SER A 18 -32.80 13.39 15.25
CA SER A 18 -32.97 12.57 16.45
C SER A 18 -33.73 11.26 16.18
N ARG A 19 -34.79 11.32 15.37
CA ARG A 19 -35.56 10.14 14.96
C ARG A 19 -34.72 9.18 14.11
N HIS A 20 -33.93 9.69 13.15
CA HIS A 20 -33.09 8.85 12.32
C HIS A 20 -31.98 8.17 13.13
N LEU A 21 -31.32 8.90 14.04
CA LEU A 21 -30.31 8.33 14.94
C LEU A 21 -30.91 7.24 15.85
N LYS A 22 -32.10 7.51 16.43
CA LYS A 22 -32.82 6.50 17.22
C LYS A 22 -33.04 5.22 16.41
N ASN A 23 -33.56 5.31 15.19
CA ASN A 23 -33.81 4.16 14.33
C ASN A 23 -32.51 3.42 13.94
N ILE A 24 -31.39 4.13 13.75
CA ILE A 24 -30.07 3.54 13.45
C ILE A 24 -29.59 2.68 14.64
N PHE A 25 -29.74 3.19 15.86
CA PHE A 25 -29.34 2.46 17.07
C PHE A 25 -30.27 1.29 17.39
N GLU A 26 -31.61 1.48 17.25
CA GLU A 26 -32.60 0.41 17.46
C GLU A 26 -32.45 -0.73 16.45
N SER A 27 -32.01 -0.44 15.21
CA SER A 27 -31.74 -1.46 14.18
C SER A 27 -30.38 -2.14 14.33
N ASN A 28 -29.59 -1.77 15.32
CA ASN A 28 -28.21 -2.22 15.51
C ASN A 28 -27.27 -1.98 14.29
N GLU A 29 -27.61 -1.00 13.44
CA GLU A 29 -26.72 -0.61 12.33
C GLU A 29 -25.44 0.00 12.85
N LEU A 30 -25.51 0.83 13.90
CA LEU A 30 -24.38 1.39 14.60
C LEU A 30 -24.54 1.20 16.12
N ASN A 31 -23.41 1.03 16.80
CA ASN A 31 -23.36 0.98 18.25
C ASN A 31 -23.23 2.40 18.83
N GLU A 32 -24.19 2.84 19.64
CA GLU A 32 -24.21 4.17 20.23
C GLU A 32 -22.93 4.51 21.00
N SER A 33 -22.39 3.54 21.78
CA SER A 33 -21.19 3.72 22.58
C SER A 33 -19.90 3.93 21.75
N VAL A 34 -19.89 3.55 20.47
CA VAL A 34 -18.74 3.69 19.57
C VAL A 34 -18.78 4.98 18.79
N VAL A 35 -20.00 5.45 18.43
CA VAL A 35 -20.18 6.58 17.51
C VAL A 35 -20.48 7.91 18.20
N ILE A 36 -20.69 7.91 19.54
CA ILE A 36 -20.96 9.11 20.32
C ILE A 36 -19.83 9.36 21.31
N ALA A 37 -19.34 10.60 21.31
CA ALA A 37 -18.48 11.15 22.36
C ALA A 37 -19.21 12.25 23.11
N GLU A 38 -19.16 12.24 24.44
CA GLU A 38 -19.73 13.28 25.28
C GLU A 38 -18.65 14.26 25.73
N ILE A 39 -18.87 15.56 25.47
CA ILE A 39 -17.97 16.64 25.86
C ILE A 39 -18.71 17.58 26.79
N ALA A 40 -18.12 17.85 27.96
CA ALA A 40 -18.60 18.87 28.87
C ALA A 40 -18.16 20.25 28.38
N ILE A 41 -19.13 21.12 28.09
CA ILE A 41 -18.90 22.52 27.74
C ILE A 41 -19.26 23.39 28.93
N THR A 42 -18.31 24.20 29.40
CA THR A 42 -18.53 25.16 30.47
C THR A 42 -18.74 26.56 29.86
N THR A 43 -19.90 27.12 30.09
CA THR A 43 -20.26 28.48 29.64
C THR A 43 -20.53 29.37 30.85
N GLN A 44 -20.39 30.69 30.68
CA GLN A 44 -20.81 31.64 31.74
C GLN A 44 -22.32 31.56 31.91
N HIS A 45 -22.77 31.59 33.16
CA HIS A 45 -24.20 31.59 33.48
C HIS A 45 -24.83 32.91 33.10
N GLY A 46 -25.85 32.89 32.22
CA GLY A 46 -26.43 34.10 31.65
C GLY A 46 -27.11 35.08 32.64
N ALA A 47 -27.50 34.62 33.83
CA ALA A 47 -28.20 35.40 34.84
C ALA A 47 -27.37 35.70 36.11
N LEU A 48 -26.24 35.04 36.33
CA LEU A 48 -25.42 35.20 37.53
C LEU A 48 -23.97 35.54 37.11
N ALA A 49 -23.57 36.79 37.40
CA ALA A 49 -22.20 37.21 37.18
C ALA A 49 -21.20 36.32 37.93
N ASN A 50 -20.11 35.89 37.25
CA ASN A 50 -19.05 35.03 37.80
C ASN A 50 -19.45 33.56 38.12
N LYS A 51 -20.59 33.06 37.68
CA LYS A 51 -20.91 31.63 37.74
C LYS A 51 -20.82 30.98 36.35
N THR A 52 -20.30 29.77 36.34
CA THR A 52 -20.23 28.92 35.11
C THR A 52 -21.29 27.85 35.18
N GLN A 53 -21.86 27.54 34.02
CA GLN A 53 -22.79 26.40 33.84
C GLN A 53 -22.09 25.37 32.94
N SER A 54 -22.05 24.11 33.39
CA SER A 54 -21.57 23.00 32.59
C SER A 54 -22.75 22.29 31.94
N SER A 55 -22.64 22.07 30.63
CA SER A 55 -23.60 21.27 29.85
C SER A 55 -22.87 20.20 29.07
N THR A 56 -23.41 19.00 29.02
CA THR A 56 -22.86 17.89 28.22
C THR A 56 -23.40 17.95 26.80
N VAL A 57 -22.52 17.94 25.81
CA VAL A 57 -22.88 17.92 24.40
C VAL A 57 -22.45 16.60 23.79
N LYS A 58 -23.36 15.90 23.09
CA LYS A 58 -23.06 14.69 22.33
C LYS A 58 -22.50 15.04 20.97
N LEU A 59 -21.32 14.53 20.67
CA LEU A 59 -20.68 14.59 19.36
C LEU A 59 -20.78 13.24 18.67
N TYR A 60 -21.19 13.26 17.42
CA TYR A 60 -21.33 12.07 16.57
C TYR A 60 -20.15 11.98 15.59
N ASN A 61 -19.63 10.78 15.39
CA ASN A 61 -18.54 10.52 14.46
C ASN A 61 -19.04 10.51 12.99
N LEU A 62 -18.11 10.27 12.05
CA LEU A 62 -18.41 10.26 10.62
C LEU A 62 -19.40 9.13 10.22
N ASP A 63 -19.36 7.98 10.89
CA ASP A 63 -20.24 6.85 10.58
C ASP A 63 -21.70 7.21 10.86
N ALA A 64 -21.97 7.88 11.99
CA ALA A 64 -23.32 8.36 12.33
C ALA A 64 -23.79 9.43 11.34
N ILE A 65 -22.91 10.35 10.91
CA ILE A 65 -23.26 11.38 9.91
C ILE A 65 -23.62 10.73 8.58
N ASN A 66 -22.84 9.74 8.11
CA ASN A 66 -23.09 9.01 6.88
C ASN A 66 -24.43 8.24 6.95
N ALA A 67 -24.67 7.48 8.01
CA ALA A 67 -25.89 6.71 8.18
C ALA A 67 -27.16 7.61 8.18
N VAL A 68 -27.09 8.77 8.80
CA VAL A 68 -28.15 9.79 8.77
C VAL A 68 -28.32 10.36 7.36
N GLY A 69 -27.24 10.71 6.67
CA GLY A 69 -27.26 11.29 5.32
C GLY A 69 -27.89 10.37 4.26
N TYR A 70 -27.75 9.06 4.43
CA TYR A 70 -28.41 8.08 3.56
C TYR A 70 -29.91 7.94 3.84
N ARG A 71 -30.38 8.26 5.05
CA ARG A 71 -31.79 8.09 5.47
C ARG A 71 -32.65 9.35 5.36
N VAL A 72 -32.02 10.51 5.44
CA VAL A 72 -32.69 11.81 5.35
C VAL A 72 -33.19 12.08 3.93
N ASN A 73 -34.43 12.55 3.82
CA ASN A 73 -35.00 12.99 2.54
C ASN A 73 -35.02 14.52 2.44
N SER A 74 -33.93 15.09 1.89
CA SER A 74 -33.80 16.51 1.61
C SER A 74 -32.98 16.73 0.35
N LYS A 75 -32.91 17.97 -0.15
CA LYS A 75 -32.09 18.35 -1.30
C LYS A 75 -30.61 18.20 -0.96
N GLU A 76 -30.19 18.63 0.22
CA GLU A 76 -28.83 18.58 0.73
C GLU A 76 -28.37 17.12 0.91
N ALA A 77 -29.20 16.27 1.51
CA ALA A 77 -28.91 14.83 1.63
C ALA A 77 -28.84 14.15 0.27
N THR A 78 -29.61 14.61 -0.72
CA THR A 78 -29.51 14.10 -2.09
C THR A 78 -28.18 14.48 -2.72
N GLN A 79 -27.71 15.74 -2.54
CA GLN A 79 -26.39 16.16 -3.00
C GLN A 79 -25.26 15.37 -2.33
N PHE A 80 -25.37 15.13 -1.02
CA PHE A 80 -24.44 14.25 -0.30
C PHE A 80 -24.37 12.84 -0.91
N ARG A 81 -25.52 12.21 -1.17
CA ARG A 81 -25.56 10.87 -1.78
C ARG A 81 -24.98 10.84 -3.20
N ILE A 82 -25.21 11.88 -4.01
CA ILE A 82 -24.63 12.00 -5.35
C ILE A 82 -23.10 12.07 -5.24
N TRP A 83 -22.58 12.91 -4.35
CA TRP A 83 -21.14 13.03 -4.10
C TRP A 83 -20.54 11.72 -3.60
N ALA A 84 -21.12 11.10 -2.57
CA ALA A 84 -20.64 9.84 -2.01
C ALA A 84 -20.63 8.71 -3.05
N THR A 85 -21.69 8.62 -3.87
CA THR A 85 -21.79 7.63 -4.96
C THR A 85 -20.73 7.87 -6.02
N LYS A 86 -20.41 9.13 -6.34
CA LYS A 86 -19.33 9.46 -7.29
C LYS A 86 -17.98 8.97 -6.78
N VAL A 87 -17.66 9.28 -5.52
CA VAL A 87 -16.38 8.86 -4.88
C VAL A 87 -16.29 7.32 -4.82
N LEU A 88 -17.37 6.66 -4.38
CA LEU A 88 -17.41 5.20 -4.30
C LEU A 88 -17.28 4.53 -5.68
N ARG A 89 -17.95 5.08 -6.70
CA ARG A 89 -17.82 4.60 -8.08
C ARG A 89 -16.40 4.74 -8.58
N GLU A 90 -15.77 5.88 -8.33
CA GLU A 90 -14.37 6.11 -8.72
C GLU A 90 -13.45 5.07 -8.08
N TYR A 91 -13.61 4.83 -6.78
CA TYR A 91 -12.84 3.82 -6.06
C TYR A 91 -13.08 2.39 -6.59
N ILE A 92 -14.34 2.01 -6.85
CA ILE A 92 -14.66 0.66 -7.36
C ILE A 92 -14.10 0.44 -8.78
N VAL A 93 -14.18 1.44 -9.64
CA VAL A 93 -13.75 1.32 -11.06
C VAL A 93 -12.25 1.45 -11.19
N LYS A 94 -11.62 2.42 -10.50
CA LYS A 94 -10.19 2.74 -10.65
C LYS A 94 -9.30 2.08 -9.58
N GLY A 95 -9.86 1.65 -8.46
CA GLY A 95 -9.13 1.17 -7.29
C GLY A 95 -8.60 2.28 -6.37
N PHE A 96 -8.86 3.55 -6.69
CA PHE A 96 -8.51 4.71 -5.88
C PHE A 96 -9.50 5.87 -6.10
N ALA A 97 -9.57 6.77 -5.11
CA ALA A 97 -10.20 8.08 -5.20
C ALA A 97 -9.31 9.09 -4.46
N LEU A 98 -8.96 10.20 -5.10
CA LEU A 98 -8.03 11.20 -4.56
C LEU A 98 -8.73 12.56 -4.45
N ASN A 99 -8.40 13.28 -3.38
CA ASN A 99 -8.71 14.68 -3.24
C ASN A 99 -7.45 15.49 -3.55
N ASP A 100 -7.28 15.88 -4.80
CA ASP A 100 -6.10 16.56 -5.31
C ASP A 100 -5.83 17.88 -4.59
N ASP A 101 -6.88 18.65 -4.29
CA ASP A 101 -6.75 19.95 -3.62
C ASP A 101 -6.22 19.77 -2.20
N MET A 102 -6.73 18.77 -1.47
CA MET A 102 -6.28 18.45 -0.12
C MET A 102 -4.84 17.91 -0.10
N LEU A 103 -4.46 17.15 -1.12
CA LEU A 103 -3.11 16.59 -1.24
C LEU A 103 -2.09 17.67 -1.62
N LYS A 104 -2.45 18.64 -2.46
CA LYS A 104 -1.58 19.76 -2.88
C LYS A 104 -1.43 20.83 -1.81
N ASN A 105 -2.52 21.18 -1.15
CA ASN A 105 -2.59 22.35 -0.25
C ASN A 105 -2.51 21.98 1.25
N GLY A 106 -2.41 20.70 1.56
CA GLY A 106 -2.43 20.18 2.93
C GLY A 106 -3.85 20.00 3.50
N THR A 107 -3.92 19.43 4.70
CA THR A 107 -5.18 19.19 5.38
C THR A 107 -5.42 20.22 6.48
N PRO A 108 -6.69 20.58 6.79
CA PRO A 108 -7.03 21.44 7.93
C PRO A 108 -6.55 20.88 9.28
N PHE A 109 -6.23 19.59 9.35
CA PHE A 109 -5.83 18.87 10.56
C PHE A 109 -4.31 18.66 10.68
N GLY A 110 -3.49 19.32 9.85
CA GLY A 110 -2.03 19.37 10.01
C GLY A 110 -1.26 18.08 9.64
N GLN A 111 -1.91 17.01 9.25
CA GLN A 111 -1.25 15.79 8.81
C GLN A 111 -0.94 15.79 7.31
N ASN A 112 0.33 15.53 6.98
CA ASN A 112 0.76 15.50 5.58
C ASN A 112 0.61 14.08 4.99
N TYR A 113 -0.59 13.78 4.46
CA TYR A 113 -0.89 12.52 3.79
C TYR A 113 -0.21 12.36 2.42
N PHE A 114 0.36 13.45 1.86
CA PHE A 114 1.09 13.38 0.60
C PHE A 114 2.28 12.42 0.65
N LYS A 115 3.02 12.40 1.77
CA LYS A 115 4.13 11.44 1.97
C LYS A 115 3.65 9.99 2.03
N GLU A 116 2.46 9.76 2.57
CA GLU A 116 1.86 8.42 2.59
C GLU A 116 1.46 7.98 1.19
N LEU A 117 0.80 8.86 0.42
CA LEU A 117 0.43 8.60 -0.96
C LEU A 117 1.66 8.31 -1.81
N LEU A 118 2.72 9.11 -1.71
CA LEU A 118 3.97 8.85 -2.42
C LEU A 118 4.54 7.47 -2.13
N ARG A 119 4.56 7.03 -0.86
CA ARG A 119 5.03 5.69 -0.51
C ARG A 119 4.15 4.60 -1.12
N ARG A 120 2.83 4.76 -1.12
CA ARG A 120 1.90 3.81 -1.75
C ARG A 120 2.12 3.72 -3.25
N VAL A 121 2.25 4.85 -3.94
CA VAL A 121 2.53 4.91 -5.37
C VAL A 121 3.88 4.24 -5.69
N GLN A 122 4.93 4.54 -4.93
CA GLN A 122 6.24 3.90 -5.07
C GLN A 122 6.16 2.39 -4.89
N SER A 123 5.44 1.92 -3.86
CA SER A 123 5.25 0.49 -3.61
C SER A 123 4.44 -0.21 -4.71
N ILE A 124 3.42 0.45 -5.27
CA ILE A 124 2.63 -0.07 -6.40
C ILE A 124 3.49 -0.16 -7.67
N ARG A 125 4.25 0.91 -8.00
CA ARG A 125 5.18 0.92 -9.14
C ARG A 125 6.28 -0.13 -8.99
N ALA A 126 6.77 -0.34 -7.78
CA ALA A 126 7.81 -1.30 -7.47
C ALA A 126 7.30 -2.73 -7.24
N SER A 127 6.01 -3.03 -7.45
CA SER A 127 5.54 -4.40 -7.42
C SER A 127 6.23 -5.20 -8.52
N GLU A 128 6.80 -6.34 -8.18
CA GLU A 128 7.70 -7.12 -9.05
C GLU A 128 7.11 -7.35 -10.45
N ARG A 129 5.83 -7.71 -10.52
CA ARG A 129 5.14 -7.92 -11.79
C ARG A 129 5.01 -6.64 -12.63
N GLN A 130 4.74 -5.50 -12.01
CA GLN A 130 4.56 -4.23 -12.74
C GLN A 130 5.89 -3.64 -13.19
N ILE A 131 6.96 -3.78 -12.39
CA ILE A 131 8.30 -3.38 -12.80
C ILE A 131 8.70 -4.08 -14.09
N TYR A 132 8.58 -5.42 -14.13
CA TYR A 132 8.94 -6.19 -15.32
C TYR A 132 8.07 -5.82 -16.51
N GLN A 133 6.78 -5.61 -16.31
CA GLN A 133 5.87 -5.23 -17.38
C GLN A 133 6.20 -3.83 -17.91
N GLN A 134 6.40 -2.84 -17.06
CA GLN A 134 6.78 -1.47 -17.48
C GLN A 134 8.16 -1.44 -18.15
N ILE A 135 9.16 -2.16 -17.61
CA ILE A 135 10.48 -2.28 -18.26
C ILE A 135 10.32 -2.91 -19.64
N THR A 136 9.46 -3.95 -19.78
CA THR A 136 9.20 -4.60 -21.07
C THR A 136 8.54 -3.63 -22.05
N ASP A 137 7.51 -2.91 -21.61
CA ASP A 137 6.75 -1.99 -22.43
C ASP A 137 7.64 -0.82 -22.91
N ILE A 138 8.37 -0.19 -21.99
CA ILE A 138 9.32 0.87 -22.31
C ILE A 138 10.43 0.36 -23.25
N PHE A 139 10.92 -0.84 -23.00
CA PHE A 139 11.96 -1.47 -23.79
C PHE A 139 11.50 -1.77 -25.21
N ALA A 140 10.27 -2.30 -25.36
CA ALA A 140 9.67 -2.62 -26.64
C ALA A 140 9.35 -1.35 -27.45
N GLU A 141 8.87 -0.29 -26.78
CA GLU A 141 8.50 0.95 -27.45
C GLU A 141 9.71 1.82 -27.85
N CYS A 142 10.78 1.76 -27.09
CA CYS A 142 11.91 2.69 -27.23
C CYS A 142 13.16 2.08 -27.86
N SER A 143 13.28 0.76 -27.94
CA SER A 143 14.46 0.09 -28.50
C SER A 143 14.26 -0.24 -29.98
N ILE A 144 15.07 0.35 -30.83
CA ILE A 144 15.07 0.11 -32.29
C ILE A 144 15.55 -1.28 -32.68
N ASP A 145 16.24 -1.95 -31.80
CA ASP A 145 16.83 -3.29 -31.93
C ASP A 145 16.16 -4.33 -31.02
N TYR A 146 14.92 -4.06 -30.58
CA TYR A 146 14.19 -4.97 -29.70
C TYR A 146 13.77 -6.26 -30.43
N ASP A 147 14.24 -7.38 -29.92
CA ASP A 147 13.79 -8.72 -30.32
C ASP A 147 13.50 -9.57 -29.08
N VAL A 148 12.24 -10.00 -28.93
CA VAL A 148 11.78 -10.86 -27.82
C VAL A 148 12.55 -12.19 -27.76
N GLN A 149 13.03 -12.67 -28.92
CA GLN A 149 13.74 -13.95 -29.01
C GLN A 149 15.24 -13.82 -28.79
N ASP A 150 15.79 -12.61 -28.81
CA ASP A 150 17.21 -12.38 -28.58
C ASP A 150 17.61 -12.86 -27.16
N PRO A 151 18.67 -13.66 -27.04
CA PRO A 151 19.22 -14.08 -25.75
C PRO A 151 19.56 -12.91 -24.82
N PHE A 152 19.95 -11.76 -25.37
CA PHE A 152 20.21 -10.55 -24.60
C PHE A 152 18.95 -10.02 -23.92
N THR A 153 17.81 -9.98 -24.64
CA THR A 153 16.53 -9.55 -24.09
C THR A 153 16.12 -10.40 -22.87
N ARG A 154 16.29 -11.71 -22.97
CA ARG A 154 15.98 -12.63 -21.84
C ARG A 154 16.90 -12.46 -20.65
N GLN A 155 18.17 -12.18 -20.89
CA GLN A 155 19.17 -11.96 -19.81
C GLN A 155 19.06 -10.56 -19.21
N PHE A 156 18.58 -9.60 -19.98
CA PHE A 156 18.47 -8.20 -19.57
C PHE A 156 17.66 -8.02 -18.27
N TYR A 157 16.50 -8.65 -18.17
CA TYR A 157 15.67 -8.54 -16.96
C TYR A 157 16.36 -9.08 -15.71
N ALA A 158 16.99 -10.26 -15.83
CA ALA A 158 17.75 -10.84 -14.74
C ALA A 158 18.95 -9.96 -14.33
N MET A 159 19.59 -9.34 -15.32
CA MET A 159 20.71 -8.42 -15.09
C MET A 159 20.24 -7.16 -14.35
N VAL A 160 19.17 -6.51 -14.80
CA VAL A 160 18.61 -5.30 -14.18
C VAL A 160 18.18 -5.61 -12.74
N GLN A 161 17.46 -6.69 -12.54
CA GLN A 161 17.05 -7.12 -11.20
C GLN A 161 18.26 -7.33 -10.29
N ASN A 162 19.27 -8.04 -10.74
CA ASN A 162 20.47 -8.29 -9.96
C ASN A 162 21.23 -7.00 -9.62
N LYS A 163 21.30 -6.03 -10.55
CA LYS A 163 21.95 -4.73 -10.30
C LYS A 163 21.24 -3.94 -9.20
N PHE A 164 19.90 -3.90 -9.21
CA PHE A 164 19.15 -3.22 -8.16
C PHE A 164 19.25 -3.95 -6.81
N HIS A 165 19.16 -5.28 -6.78
CA HIS A 165 19.38 -6.03 -5.54
C HIS A 165 20.79 -5.78 -4.98
N TYR A 166 21.79 -5.85 -5.83
CA TYR A 166 23.20 -5.63 -5.44
C TYR A 166 23.43 -4.22 -4.91
N ALA A 167 22.88 -3.21 -5.57
CA ALA A 167 22.96 -1.82 -5.13
C ALA A 167 22.41 -1.60 -3.70
N ILE A 168 21.38 -2.36 -3.30
CA ILE A 168 20.74 -2.21 -1.99
C ILE A 168 21.37 -3.12 -0.92
N THR A 169 21.78 -4.33 -1.28
CA THR A 169 22.15 -5.39 -0.32
C THR A 169 23.59 -5.84 -0.41
N GLY A 170 24.33 -5.43 -1.46
CA GLY A 170 25.64 -5.97 -1.79
C GLY A 170 25.61 -7.40 -2.34
N LYS A 171 24.41 -7.93 -2.68
CA LYS A 171 24.21 -9.31 -3.15
C LYS A 171 23.25 -9.38 -4.33
N THR A 172 23.49 -10.33 -5.23
CA THR A 172 22.53 -10.66 -6.29
C THR A 172 21.30 -11.38 -5.72
N ALA A 173 20.21 -11.43 -6.47
CA ALA A 173 19.00 -12.15 -6.06
C ALA A 173 19.28 -13.63 -5.71
N ALA A 174 20.16 -14.30 -6.44
CA ALA A 174 20.55 -15.68 -6.17
C ALA A 174 21.36 -15.81 -4.87
N GLU A 175 22.29 -14.91 -4.62
CA GLU A 175 23.10 -14.87 -3.40
C GLU A 175 22.24 -14.59 -2.16
N ILE A 176 21.27 -13.67 -2.24
CA ILE A 176 20.30 -13.41 -1.15
C ILE A 176 19.58 -14.70 -0.76
N ILE A 177 19.00 -15.41 -1.73
CA ILE A 177 18.29 -16.67 -1.48
C ILE A 177 19.24 -17.70 -0.89
N TYR A 178 20.42 -17.86 -1.50
CA TYR A 178 21.38 -18.90 -1.10
C TYR A 178 21.88 -18.70 0.32
N ASP A 179 22.22 -17.49 0.71
CA ASP A 179 22.78 -17.18 2.02
C ASP A 179 21.73 -17.18 3.14
N THR A 180 20.48 -16.88 2.82
CA THR A 180 19.44 -16.64 3.82
C THR A 180 18.52 -17.83 4.04
N ALA A 181 18.22 -18.60 2.99
CA ALA A 181 17.33 -19.76 3.08
C ALA A 181 17.92 -20.84 3.98
N ASP A 182 17.29 -21.10 5.13
CA ASP A 182 17.75 -21.98 6.17
C ASP A 182 16.56 -22.49 6.98
N ARG A 183 16.36 -23.82 7.00
CA ARG A 183 15.23 -24.49 7.69
C ARG A 183 15.21 -24.26 9.20
N ASP A 184 16.37 -23.96 9.81
CA ASP A 184 16.50 -23.79 11.25
C ASP A 184 16.21 -22.35 11.68
N LYS A 185 16.10 -21.41 10.71
CA LYS A 185 15.69 -20.02 10.98
C LYS A 185 14.16 -19.88 11.04
N PRO A 186 13.66 -18.94 11.85
CA PRO A 186 12.25 -18.57 11.82
C PRO A 186 11.78 -18.27 10.38
N HIS A 187 10.68 -18.91 9.97
CA HIS A 187 10.12 -18.78 8.63
C HIS A 187 11.13 -19.04 7.49
N MET A 188 12.12 -19.92 7.71
CA MET A 188 13.21 -20.19 6.77
C MET A 188 14.07 -18.97 6.41
N GLY A 189 14.10 -17.93 7.26
CA GLY A 189 14.75 -16.65 6.99
C GLY A 189 13.91 -15.69 6.13
N LEU A 190 12.71 -16.08 5.69
CA LEU A 190 11.79 -15.21 4.98
C LEU A 190 11.24 -14.10 5.90
N GLN A 191 11.20 -12.90 5.38
CA GLN A 191 10.59 -11.74 6.05
C GLN A 191 9.12 -11.55 5.61
N THR A 192 8.78 -12.02 4.39
CA THR A 192 7.41 -12.02 3.86
C THR A 192 7.18 -13.23 2.96
N TRP A 193 5.92 -13.62 2.75
CA TRP A 193 5.48 -14.67 1.83
C TRP A 193 4.02 -14.42 1.46
N LYS A 194 3.47 -15.16 0.51
CA LYS A 194 2.13 -14.95 -0.05
C LYS A 194 1.05 -14.81 1.03
N ASP A 195 1.08 -15.67 2.03
CA ASP A 195 0.05 -15.73 3.09
C ASP A 195 0.57 -15.18 4.43
N SER A 196 1.61 -14.33 4.42
CA SER A 196 2.20 -13.68 5.60
C SER A 196 1.18 -12.78 6.34
N PRO A 197 1.29 -12.61 7.68
CA PRO A 197 2.28 -13.21 8.58
C PRO A 197 1.87 -14.57 9.14
N HIS A 198 0.60 -14.96 9.04
CA HIS A 198 0.06 -16.13 9.76
C HIS A 198 -0.23 -17.34 8.87
N GLY A 199 -0.14 -17.16 7.56
CA GLY A 199 -0.40 -18.23 6.59
C GLY A 199 0.83 -19.08 6.32
N ARG A 200 0.61 -20.16 5.56
CA ARG A 200 1.63 -21.14 5.21
C ARG A 200 2.65 -20.58 4.22
N ILE A 201 3.91 -20.92 4.40
CA ILE A 201 4.96 -20.71 3.40
C ILE A 201 4.84 -21.78 2.32
N HIS A 202 4.83 -21.36 1.05
CA HIS A 202 4.77 -22.25 -0.11
C HIS A 202 6.13 -22.41 -0.78
N LYS A 203 6.28 -23.50 -1.55
CA LYS A 203 7.49 -23.72 -2.33
C LYS A 203 7.83 -22.58 -3.29
N SER A 204 6.82 -21.90 -3.82
CA SER A 204 7.00 -20.70 -4.67
C SER A 204 7.61 -19.51 -3.94
N ASP A 205 7.35 -19.38 -2.63
CA ASP A 205 7.81 -18.23 -1.86
C ASP A 205 9.32 -18.25 -1.63
N VAL A 206 9.90 -19.45 -1.44
CA VAL A 206 11.32 -19.61 -1.08
C VAL A 206 12.30 -19.38 -2.23
N THR A 207 11.81 -19.23 -3.46
CA THR A 207 12.61 -18.94 -4.65
C THR A 207 12.56 -17.47 -5.09
N ILE A 208 11.93 -16.60 -4.28
CA ILE A 208 11.77 -15.18 -4.54
C ILE A 208 12.70 -14.40 -3.60
N ALA A 209 13.73 -13.74 -4.14
CA ALA A 209 14.71 -12.99 -3.35
C ALA A 209 14.08 -11.88 -2.50
N LYS A 210 13.10 -11.15 -3.03
CA LYS A 210 12.38 -10.08 -2.33
C LYS A 210 11.78 -10.55 -1.00
N ASN A 211 11.38 -11.80 -0.90
CA ASN A 211 10.78 -12.36 0.31
C ASN A 211 11.76 -12.47 1.49
N TYR A 212 13.06 -12.42 1.23
CA TYR A 212 14.11 -12.46 2.25
C TYR A 212 14.59 -11.08 2.69
N LEU A 213 14.19 -10.01 1.99
CA LEU A 213 14.61 -8.65 2.28
C LEU A 213 13.90 -8.11 3.52
N THR A 214 14.63 -7.35 4.33
CA THR A 214 14.06 -6.58 5.44
C THR A 214 13.13 -5.48 4.93
N ALA A 215 12.25 -4.99 5.80
CA ALA A 215 11.34 -3.90 5.44
C ALA A 215 12.09 -2.62 5.00
N ASP A 216 13.31 -2.39 5.52
CA ASP A 216 14.15 -1.25 5.11
C ASP A 216 14.74 -1.45 3.72
N GLU A 217 15.27 -2.64 3.43
CA GLU A 217 15.79 -3.00 2.11
C GLU A 217 14.70 -2.96 1.04
N ILE A 218 13.49 -3.46 1.35
CA ILE A 218 12.34 -3.36 0.46
C ILE A 218 12.02 -1.89 0.15
N ARG A 219 11.96 -1.02 1.17
CA ARG A 219 11.70 0.41 0.95
C ARG A 219 12.77 1.09 0.09
N LYS A 220 14.05 0.77 0.33
CA LYS A 220 15.16 1.29 -0.47
C LYS A 220 15.07 0.81 -1.91
N LEU A 221 14.81 -0.48 -2.12
CA LEU A 221 14.65 -1.08 -3.45
C LEU A 221 13.49 -0.40 -4.22
N GLU A 222 12.32 -0.31 -3.61
CA GLU A 222 11.12 0.31 -4.18
C GLU A 222 11.39 1.78 -4.57
N ARG A 223 12.03 2.53 -3.69
CA ARG A 223 12.39 3.92 -3.95
C ARG A 223 13.38 4.04 -5.12
N THR A 224 14.43 3.24 -5.12
CA THR A 224 15.50 3.29 -6.15
C THR A 224 14.95 2.91 -7.51
N VAL A 225 14.12 1.87 -7.58
CA VAL A 225 13.48 1.44 -8.83
C VAL A 225 12.50 2.51 -9.34
N SER A 226 11.67 3.09 -8.47
CA SER A 226 10.76 4.19 -8.87
C SER A 226 11.53 5.40 -9.41
N SER A 227 12.63 5.77 -8.77
CA SER A 227 13.48 6.88 -9.24
C SER A 227 14.17 6.57 -10.59
N PHE A 228 14.49 5.30 -10.83
CA PHE A 228 15.02 4.87 -12.13
C PHE A 228 13.98 5.02 -13.24
N PHE A 229 12.71 4.72 -12.98
CA PHE A 229 11.65 4.96 -13.96
C PHE A 229 11.52 6.44 -14.32
N ASP A 230 11.49 7.32 -13.32
CA ASP A 230 11.42 8.76 -13.57
C ASP A 230 12.65 9.25 -14.39
N TYR A 231 13.83 8.70 -14.12
CA TYR A 231 15.05 8.98 -14.88
C TYR A 231 14.96 8.52 -16.33
N ILE A 232 14.46 7.29 -16.57
CA ILE A 232 14.34 6.71 -17.93
C ILE A 232 13.24 7.43 -18.73
N GLU A 233 12.09 7.72 -18.15
CA GLU A 233 11.01 8.50 -18.78
C GLU A 233 11.57 9.85 -19.29
N GLY A 234 12.34 10.57 -18.46
CA GLY A 234 12.94 11.84 -18.85
C GLY A 234 14.03 11.71 -19.94
N ILE A 235 14.65 10.54 -20.12
CA ILE A 235 15.59 10.30 -21.24
C ILE A 235 14.80 10.01 -22.53
N ILE A 236 13.74 9.21 -22.44
CA ILE A 236 12.88 8.83 -23.56
C ILE A 236 12.23 10.07 -24.18
N GLU A 237 11.70 10.97 -23.36
CA GLU A 237 11.12 12.24 -23.81
C GLU A 237 12.10 13.10 -24.63
N ARG A 238 13.40 12.99 -24.34
CA ARG A 238 14.45 13.77 -25.03
C ARG A 238 15.11 13.05 -26.19
N LYS A 239 15.02 11.73 -26.26
CA LYS A 239 15.66 10.88 -27.28
C LYS A 239 14.62 9.97 -27.90
N HIS A 240 14.42 10.09 -29.18
CA HIS A 240 13.42 9.32 -29.93
C HIS A 240 13.79 7.85 -30.20
N ALA A 241 15.01 7.42 -29.88
CA ALA A 241 15.46 6.03 -30.11
C ALA A 241 16.54 5.61 -29.11
N PHE A 242 16.36 4.42 -28.53
CA PHE A 242 17.35 3.73 -27.71
C PHE A 242 17.75 2.40 -28.35
N THR A 243 18.97 1.94 -28.12
CA THR A 243 19.32 0.54 -28.29
C THR A 243 19.21 -0.19 -26.94
N MET A 244 19.00 -1.49 -26.99
CA MET A 244 18.97 -2.36 -25.82
C MET A 244 20.25 -2.20 -24.97
N LYS A 245 21.39 -2.07 -25.63
CA LYS A 245 22.67 -1.83 -24.95
C LYS A 245 22.69 -0.48 -24.25
N ALA A 246 22.24 0.59 -24.90
CA ALA A 246 22.22 1.94 -24.31
C ALA A 246 21.27 2.01 -23.09
N PHE A 247 20.19 1.23 -23.10
CA PHE A 247 19.30 1.11 -21.95
C PHE A 247 20.00 0.42 -20.77
N ALA A 248 20.69 -0.70 -21.01
CA ALA A 248 21.47 -1.39 -19.99
C ALA A 248 22.55 -0.48 -19.35
N GLU A 249 23.25 0.32 -20.17
CA GLU A 249 24.19 1.34 -19.72
C GLU A 249 23.54 2.45 -18.90
N SER A 250 22.27 2.77 -19.15
CA SER A 250 21.52 3.76 -18.39
C SER A 250 21.26 3.31 -16.95
N VAL A 251 21.07 2.01 -16.71
CA VAL A 251 20.97 1.45 -15.35
C VAL A 251 22.27 1.71 -14.58
N ASP A 252 23.42 1.45 -15.18
CA ASP A 252 24.72 1.65 -14.54
C ASP A 252 24.99 3.14 -14.26
N LYS A 253 24.67 4.01 -15.21
CA LYS A 253 24.78 5.46 -15.03
C LYS A 253 23.90 5.97 -13.89
N PHE A 254 22.65 5.50 -13.83
CA PHE A 254 21.72 5.86 -12.77
C PHE A 254 22.23 5.41 -11.39
N LEU A 255 22.64 4.16 -11.26
CA LEU A 255 23.15 3.62 -10.00
C LEU A 255 24.43 4.35 -9.56
N SER A 256 25.36 4.57 -10.48
CA SER A 256 26.61 5.30 -10.20
C SER A 256 26.35 6.76 -9.81
N PHE A 257 25.41 7.44 -10.49
CA PHE A 257 25.00 8.82 -10.17
C PHE A 257 24.40 8.93 -8.76
N ASN A 258 23.68 7.90 -8.31
CA ASN A 258 23.13 7.82 -6.97
C ASN A 258 24.12 7.21 -5.94
N GLU A 259 25.39 7.10 -6.28
CA GLU A 259 26.48 6.62 -5.39
C GLU A 259 26.30 5.17 -4.92
N TYR A 260 25.54 4.36 -5.68
CA TYR A 260 25.44 2.92 -5.44
C TYR A 260 26.61 2.17 -6.10
N GLU A 261 27.03 1.08 -5.45
CA GLU A 261 27.92 0.12 -6.08
C GLU A 261 27.24 -0.59 -7.24
N VAL A 262 27.90 -0.64 -8.39
CA VAL A 262 27.37 -1.29 -9.60
C VAL A 262 27.92 -2.69 -9.74
N LEU A 263 27.03 -3.66 -9.88
CA LEU A 263 27.41 -5.05 -10.16
C LEU A 263 28.09 -5.16 -11.53
N THR A 264 29.35 -5.55 -11.54
CA THR A 264 30.18 -5.69 -12.77
C THR A 264 30.21 -7.12 -13.30
N ASN A 265 29.74 -8.10 -12.52
CA ASN A 265 29.76 -9.52 -12.87
C ASN A 265 28.37 -10.15 -12.73
N LYS A 266 28.25 -11.46 -12.86
CA LYS A 266 26.96 -12.18 -12.73
C LYS A 266 26.67 -12.68 -11.31
N GLY A 267 27.48 -12.30 -10.31
CA GLY A 267 27.45 -12.89 -8.97
C GLY A 267 28.18 -14.25 -8.91
N HIS A 268 28.33 -14.78 -7.70
CA HIS A 268 29.07 -16.03 -7.46
C HIS A 268 28.14 -17.25 -7.40
N ILE A 269 26.84 -17.03 -7.20
CA ILE A 269 25.83 -18.08 -7.08
C ILE A 269 24.85 -17.98 -8.26
N SER A 270 24.68 -19.09 -8.95
CA SER A 270 23.67 -19.19 -10.02
C SER A 270 22.27 -19.33 -9.45
N LYS A 271 21.25 -18.88 -10.19
CA LYS A 271 19.83 -19.07 -9.82
C LYS A 271 19.50 -20.53 -9.54
N LEU A 272 20.03 -21.46 -10.35
CA LEU A 272 19.82 -22.89 -10.18
C LEU A 272 20.36 -23.42 -8.84
N GLN A 273 21.56 -22.96 -8.42
CA GLN A 273 22.13 -23.35 -7.14
C GLN A 273 21.30 -22.81 -5.97
N ALA A 274 20.90 -21.53 -6.06
CA ALA A 274 20.08 -20.88 -5.04
C ALA A 274 18.72 -21.59 -4.89
N ASP A 275 18.01 -21.84 -5.99
CA ASP A 275 16.70 -22.49 -5.98
C ASP A 275 16.80 -23.94 -5.47
N LYS A 276 17.85 -24.68 -5.88
CA LYS A 276 18.09 -26.04 -5.39
C LYS A 276 18.29 -26.08 -3.87
N LYS A 277 19.09 -25.17 -3.33
CA LYS A 277 19.28 -25.05 -1.87
C LYS A 277 17.96 -24.68 -1.19
N ALA A 278 17.30 -23.60 -1.59
CA ALA A 278 16.07 -23.13 -0.96
C ALA A 278 14.96 -24.19 -0.98
N VAL A 279 14.80 -24.91 -2.09
CA VAL A 279 13.82 -26.00 -2.19
C VAL A 279 14.21 -27.20 -1.32
N THR A 280 15.49 -27.49 -1.14
CA THR A 280 15.95 -28.56 -0.24
C THR A 280 15.66 -28.21 1.20
N GLU A 281 16.01 -27.00 1.64
CA GLU A 281 15.67 -26.49 2.97
C GLU A 281 14.15 -26.46 3.21
N TYR A 282 13.38 -26.04 2.21
CA TYR A 282 11.91 -26.02 2.28
C TYR A 282 11.31 -27.41 2.49
N LYS A 283 11.83 -28.46 1.84
CA LYS A 283 11.29 -29.81 2.00
C LYS A 283 11.37 -30.29 3.45
N GLU A 284 12.47 -29.99 4.14
CA GLU A 284 12.63 -30.35 5.55
C GLU A 284 11.79 -29.45 6.46
N PHE A 285 11.82 -28.13 6.26
CA PHE A 285 10.98 -27.17 6.98
C PHE A 285 9.48 -27.51 6.85
N ASN A 286 9.03 -27.88 5.65
CA ASN A 286 7.63 -28.18 5.39
C ASN A 286 7.08 -29.40 6.14
N ARG A 287 7.95 -30.30 6.62
CA ARG A 287 7.56 -31.45 7.47
C ARG A 287 7.13 -31.01 8.86
N THR A 288 7.68 -29.91 9.35
CA THR A 288 7.42 -29.37 10.71
C THR A 288 6.52 -28.16 10.69
N GLN A 289 6.20 -27.62 9.52
CA GLN A 289 5.38 -26.43 9.36
C GLN A 289 3.94 -26.70 9.85
N LYS A 290 3.49 -25.94 10.84
CA LYS A 290 2.11 -25.99 11.33
C LYS A 290 1.14 -25.61 10.21
N VAL A 291 0.16 -26.47 9.97
CA VAL A 291 -0.94 -26.18 9.04
C VAL A 291 -2.10 -25.64 9.87
N PHE A 292 -2.43 -24.38 9.71
CA PHE A 292 -3.67 -23.82 10.26
C PHE A 292 -4.78 -24.06 9.24
N SER A 293 -5.77 -24.88 9.64
CA SER A 293 -6.98 -25.08 8.84
C SER A 293 -7.85 -23.82 8.88
N ASP A 294 -8.79 -23.68 7.94
CA ASP A 294 -9.78 -22.60 7.98
C ASP A 294 -10.65 -22.67 9.24
N PHE A 295 -10.81 -23.87 9.80
CA PHE A 295 -11.47 -24.10 11.08
C PHE A 295 -10.68 -23.50 12.26
N ASP A 296 -9.35 -23.67 12.30
CA ASP A 296 -8.51 -23.07 13.34
C ASP A 296 -8.55 -21.54 13.27
N ARG A 297 -8.62 -20.98 12.05
CA ARG A 297 -8.77 -19.52 11.84
C ARG A 297 -10.11 -18.99 12.32
N LEU A 298 -11.20 -19.75 12.16
CA LEU A 298 -12.53 -19.39 12.66
C LEU A 298 -12.58 -19.38 14.19
N ILE A 299 -12.00 -20.38 14.86
CA ILE A 299 -11.93 -20.44 16.32
C ILE A 299 -11.10 -19.27 16.88
N GLN A 300 -9.96 -18.94 16.26
CA GLN A 300 -9.14 -17.80 16.71
C GLN A 300 -9.84 -16.45 16.55
N LYS A 301 -10.77 -16.31 15.59
CA LYS A 301 -11.59 -15.10 15.45
C LYS A 301 -12.71 -14.99 16.48
N GLN A 302 -13.22 -16.10 16.99
CA GLN A 302 -14.28 -16.11 18.01
C GLN A 302 -13.74 -15.86 19.43
N ASN A 303 -12.43 -16.06 19.64
CA ASN A 303 -11.76 -15.87 20.94
C ASN A 303 -11.05 -14.51 21.08
N LYS A 304 -11.26 -13.58 20.17
CA LYS A 304 -10.87 -12.17 20.21
C LYS A 304 -12.09 -11.26 20.28
#